data_93ba93fe33d4961b07a9b51607f4065e
#
_entry.id   93ba93fe33d4961b07a9b51607f4065e
#
_cell.length_a   1.000
_cell.length_b   1.000
_cell.length_c   1.000
_cell.angle_alpha   90.00
_cell.angle_beta   90.00
_cell.angle_gamma   90.00
#
_symmetry.space_group_name_H-M   'P 1'
#
loop_
_entity.id
_entity.type
_entity.pdbx_description
1 polymer ?
#
loop_
_entity_poly.entity_id
_entity_poly.type
_entity_poly.pdbx_seq_one_letter_code
_entity_poly.pdbx_strand_id
1 'polypeptide(L)'
;MIMNEKTFPNVGDKCYLRQFTGSYYIDAVRHPYTVIEVTPTKVVVQECKLIAPVYHCTGNPYMDRPDLEGQRVFFYDTVAEEILPDPTGETKELTWHPKRGLWGTPGPESSYPQFAIIGKYEHQPYLD
;
A
#
# COMPACT_ATOMS: atom_id res chain seq x y z
N MET A 1 -19.17 19.44 16.94
CA MET A 1 -18.37 18.67 15.97
C MET A 1 -19.16 17.46 15.51
N ILE A 2 -19.29 17.32 14.20
CA ILE A 2 -19.95 16.15 13.62
C ILE A 2 -18.94 15.02 13.53
N MET A 3 -19.25 13.91 14.17
CA MET A 3 -18.43 12.70 14.05
C MET A 3 -18.91 11.88 12.86
N ASN A 4 -17.98 11.28 12.16
CA ASN A 4 -18.30 10.39 11.05
C ASN A 4 -18.94 9.10 11.56
N GLU A 5 -20.00 8.67 10.91
CA GLU A 5 -20.61 7.38 11.19
C GLU A 5 -19.66 6.25 10.80
N LYS A 6 -19.64 5.22 11.63
CA LYS A 6 -18.81 4.05 11.39
C LYS A 6 -19.29 3.30 10.15
N THR A 7 -18.38 3.13 9.20
CA THR A 7 -18.61 2.30 8.02
C THR A 7 -17.75 1.05 8.11
N PHE A 8 -18.20 -0.02 7.48
CA PHE A 8 -17.51 -1.31 7.58
C PHE A 8 -17.08 -1.79 6.20
N PRO A 9 -15.81 -2.22 6.06
CA PRO A 9 -15.40 -2.95 4.86
C PRO A 9 -15.96 -4.36 4.89
N ASN A 10 -15.77 -5.08 3.80
CA ASN A 10 -16.09 -6.50 3.71
C ASN A 10 -14.80 -7.33 3.82
N VAL A 11 -14.92 -8.52 4.39
CA VAL A 11 -13.80 -9.47 4.37
C VAL A 11 -13.41 -9.75 2.92
N GLY A 12 -12.12 -9.68 2.64
CA GLY A 12 -11.57 -9.81 1.30
C GLY A 12 -11.34 -8.48 0.58
N ASP A 13 -11.81 -7.38 1.15
CA ASP A 13 -11.56 -6.06 0.55
C ASP A 13 -10.08 -5.74 0.50
N LYS A 14 -9.67 -5.15 -0.62
CA LYS A 14 -8.33 -4.61 -0.80
C LYS A 14 -8.23 -3.27 -0.09
N CYS A 15 -7.11 -3.03 0.55
CA CYS A 15 -6.85 -1.73 1.17
C CYS A 15 -5.34 -1.45 1.21
N TYR A 16 -4.99 -0.24 1.59
CA TYR A 16 -3.63 0.09 1.93
C TYR A 16 -3.63 0.95 3.19
N LEU A 17 -2.55 0.88 3.95
CA LEU A 17 -2.37 1.71 5.14
C LEU A 17 -1.45 2.87 4.82
N ARG A 18 -1.80 4.04 5.35
CA ARG A 18 -0.98 5.25 5.25
C ARG A 18 -1.14 6.11 6.50
N GLN A 19 -0.19 7.01 6.70
CA GLN A 19 -0.25 8.01 7.76
C GLN A 19 -0.70 9.36 7.21
N PHE A 20 -1.18 10.23 8.10
CA PHE A 20 -1.56 11.61 7.80
C PHE A 20 -0.83 12.53 8.79
N THR A 21 0.44 12.77 8.52
CA THR A 21 1.31 13.54 9.43
C THR A 21 1.48 14.98 9.01
N GLY A 22 1.12 15.31 7.77
CA GLY A 22 1.42 16.58 7.14
C GLY A 22 2.79 16.60 6.44
N SER A 23 3.59 15.54 6.60
CA SER A 23 4.85 15.40 5.87
C SER A 23 4.60 14.71 4.53
N TYR A 24 4.99 15.37 3.46
CA TYR A 24 4.82 14.83 2.11
C TYR A 24 5.45 13.44 1.96
N TYR A 25 6.65 13.27 2.50
CA TYR A 25 7.39 12.00 2.35
C TYR A 25 6.78 10.86 3.16
N ILE A 26 6.37 11.14 4.39
CA ILE A 26 5.80 10.11 5.27
C ILE A 26 4.41 9.72 4.79
N ASP A 27 3.60 10.70 4.43
CA ASP A 27 2.19 10.46 4.06
C ASP A 27 2.05 9.77 2.70
N ALA A 28 3.09 9.82 1.88
CA ALA A 28 3.10 9.12 0.60
C ALA A 28 3.39 7.63 0.73
N VAL A 29 3.93 7.19 1.86
CA VAL A 29 4.21 5.76 2.09
C VAL A 29 2.90 5.00 2.19
N ARG A 30 2.79 3.89 1.45
CA ARG A 30 1.59 3.06 1.37
C ARG A 30 1.97 1.60 1.38
N HIS A 31 1.26 0.84 2.19
CA HIS A 31 1.47 -0.59 2.32
C HIS A 31 0.16 -1.33 2.07
N PRO A 32 0.16 -2.33 1.16
CA PRO A 32 -1.07 -3.06 0.83
C PRO A 32 -1.42 -4.10 1.89
N TYR A 33 -2.71 -4.17 2.17
CA TYR A 33 -3.30 -5.12 3.12
C TYR A 33 -4.62 -5.65 2.58
N THR A 34 -5.05 -6.78 3.10
CA THR A 34 -6.35 -7.37 2.82
C THR A 34 -7.16 -7.44 4.10
N VAL A 35 -8.43 -7.09 4.04
CA VAL A 35 -9.34 -7.20 5.18
C VAL A 35 -9.64 -8.68 5.41
N ILE A 36 -9.35 -9.20 6.61
CA ILE A 36 -9.56 -10.61 6.94
C ILE A 36 -10.62 -10.84 8.02
N GLU A 37 -10.94 -9.81 8.81
CA GLU A 37 -11.97 -9.93 9.85
C GLU A 37 -12.63 -8.56 10.06
N VAL A 38 -13.93 -8.58 10.24
CA VAL A 38 -14.71 -7.38 10.54
C VAL A 38 -15.65 -7.69 11.72
N THR A 39 -15.52 -6.91 12.78
CA THR A 39 -16.42 -6.96 13.92
C THR A 39 -16.98 -5.57 14.20
N PRO A 40 -18.00 -5.40 15.04
CA PRO A 40 -18.51 -4.07 15.35
C PRO A 40 -17.49 -3.11 15.94
N THR A 41 -16.40 -3.61 16.54
CA THR A 41 -15.42 -2.80 17.27
C THR A 41 -14.04 -2.78 16.62
N LYS A 42 -13.74 -3.71 15.72
CA LYS A 42 -12.42 -3.78 15.10
C LYS A 42 -12.47 -4.32 13.68
N VAL A 43 -11.51 -3.94 12.91
CA VAL A 43 -11.21 -4.53 11.59
C VAL A 43 -9.80 -5.08 11.66
N VAL A 44 -9.62 -6.32 11.22
CA VAL A 44 -8.29 -6.92 11.13
C VAL A 44 -7.86 -6.96 9.67
N VAL A 45 -6.67 -6.47 9.41
CA VAL A 45 -6.07 -6.48 8.07
C VAL A 45 -4.79 -7.29 8.09
N GLN A 46 -4.46 -7.88 6.96
CA GLN A 46 -3.28 -8.75 6.81
C GLN A 46 -2.41 -8.23 5.69
N GLU A 47 -1.11 -8.11 5.97
CA GLU A 47 -0.15 -7.62 5.00
C GLU A 47 -0.11 -8.51 3.76
N CYS A 48 -0.15 -7.89 2.60
CA CYS A 48 -0.11 -8.59 1.33
C CYS A 48 1.29 -9.05 0.96
N LYS A 49 1.33 -10.04 0.09
CA LYS A 49 2.55 -10.53 -0.52
C LYS A 49 2.84 -9.70 -1.77
N LEU A 50 4.06 -9.22 -1.85
CA LEU A 50 4.54 -8.49 -3.02
C LEU A 50 5.35 -9.44 -3.87
N ILE A 51 4.92 -9.65 -5.11
CA ILE A 51 5.71 -10.39 -6.08
C ILE A 51 6.65 -9.40 -6.73
N ALA A 52 7.94 -9.67 -6.64
CA ALA A 52 8.96 -8.81 -7.22
C ALA A 52 8.66 -8.57 -8.70
N PRO A 53 8.81 -7.34 -9.18
CA PRO A 53 8.52 -7.02 -10.56
C PRO A 53 9.39 -7.85 -11.50
N VAL A 54 8.77 -8.41 -12.52
CA VAL A 54 9.48 -9.08 -13.59
C VAL A 54 9.91 -7.99 -14.57
N TYR A 55 11.20 -7.74 -14.62
CA TYR A 55 11.73 -6.76 -15.54
C TYR A 55 11.88 -7.40 -16.92
N HIS A 56 11.16 -6.91 -17.89
CA HIS A 56 11.30 -7.33 -19.27
C HIS A 56 12.28 -6.40 -19.97
N CYS A 57 13.33 -6.98 -20.52
CA CYS A 57 14.23 -6.24 -21.38
C CYS A 57 13.48 -5.91 -22.68
N THR A 58 13.36 -4.63 -23.00
CA THR A 58 12.62 -4.16 -24.18
C THR A 58 13.41 -4.21 -25.47
N GLY A 59 14.45 -4.99 -25.53
CA GLY A 59 15.30 -5.08 -26.70
C GLY A 59 16.58 -4.30 -26.55
N ASN A 60 17.25 -4.01 -27.66
CA ASN A 60 18.45 -3.18 -27.63
C ASN A 60 18.05 -1.71 -27.81
N PRO A 61 17.90 -0.95 -26.72
CA PRO A 61 17.45 0.43 -26.80
C PRO A 61 18.46 1.36 -27.43
N TYR A 62 19.65 0.87 -27.70
CA TYR A 62 20.73 1.64 -28.29
C TYR A 62 21.06 1.22 -29.72
N MET A 63 20.10 0.61 -30.41
CA MET A 63 20.30 0.28 -31.82
C MET A 63 20.71 1.51 -32.65
N ASP A 64 20.22 2.69 -32.26
CA ASP A 64 20.54 3.95 -32.93
C ASP A 64 21.70 4.70 -32.23
N ARG A 65 22.38 4.06 -31.31
CA ARG A 65 23.46 4.64 -30.54
C ARG A 65 24.74 3.78 -30.68
N PRO A 66 25.47 3.89 -31.80
CA PRO A 66 26.67 3.07 -32.05
C PRO A 66 27.79 3.32 -31.04
N ASP A 67 27.79 4.48 -30.36
CA ASP A 67 28.72 4.78 -29.27
C ASP A 67 28.54 3.85 -28.05
N LEU A 68 27.40 3.21 -27.95
CA LEU A 68 27.08 2.27 -26.86
C LEU A 68 27.10 0.82 -27.34
N GLU A 69 27.47 0.58 -28.56
CA GLU A 69 27.56 -0.77 -29.12
C GLU A 69 28.53 -1.63 -28.29
N GLY A 70 28.09 -2.83 -27.96
CA GLY A 70 28.85 -3.74 -27.12
C GLY A 70 28.63 -3.54 -25.63
N GLN A 71 27.99 -2.48 -25.21
CA GLN A 71 27.61 -2.31 -23.81
C GLN A 71 26.27 -3.00 -23.57
N ARG A 72 26.22 -3.77 -22.49
CA ARG A 72 24.96 -4.39 -22.08
C ARG A 72 24.17 -3.40 -21.24
N VAL A 73 23.39 -2.59 -21.92
CA VAL A 73 22.47 -1.69 -21.25
C VAL A 73 21.07 -2.18 -21.52
N PHE A 74 20.36 -2.46 -20.43
CA PHE A 74 19.01 -2.99 -20.50
C PHE A 74 18.05 -1.91 -20.01
N PHE A 75 17.06 -1.59 -20.81
CA PHE A 75 15.90 -0.86 -20.33
C PHE A 75 14.86 -1.86 -19.88
N TYR A 76 14.32 -1.60 -18.74
CA TYR A 76 13.27 -2.43 -18.16
C TYR A 76 11.96 -1.67 -18.26
N ASP A 77 10.97 -2.29 -18.85
CA ASP A 77 9.63 -1.75 -18.78
C ASP A 77 9.18 -1.70 -17.33
N THR A 78 8.44 -0.65 -17.01
CA THR A 78 7.84 -0.53 -15.71
C THR A 78 6.86 -1.69 -15.52
N VAL A 79 7.23 -2.62 -14.68
CA VAL A 79 6.35 -3.72 -14.37
C VAL A 79 5.53 -3.34 -13.16
N ALA A 80 4.23 -3.44 -13.29
CA ALA A 80 3.36 -3.31 -12.15
C ALA A 80 3.70 -4.41 -11.15
N GLU A 81 4.00 -4.03 -9.93
CA GLU A 81 4.19 -4.95 -8.84
C GLU A 81 2.90 -5.77 -8.66
N GLU A 82 3.02 -7.08 -8.63
CA GLU A 82 1.85 -7.92 -8.36
C GLU A 82 1.65 -8.02 -6.86
N ILE A 83 0.47 -7.64 -6.40
CA ILE A 83 0.12 -7.62 -4.99
C ILE A 83 -0.96 -8.66 -4.76
N LEU A 84 -0.68 -9.63 -3.90
CA LEU A 84 -1.58 -10.73 -3.61
C LEU A 84 -1.86 -10.85 -2.12
N PRO A 85 -3.06 -11.33 -1.74
CA PRO A 85 -3.31 -11.70 -0.35
C PRO A 85 -2.27 -12.72 0.12
N ASP A 86 -1.81 -12.59 1.36
CA ASP A 86 -0.83 -13.48 1.95
C ASP A 86 -1.34 -14.02 3.28
N PRO A 87 -1.79 -15.29 3.33
CA PRO A 87 -2.30 -15.89 4.56
C PRO A 87 -1.25 -15.99 5.68
N THR A 88 0.03 -15.78 5.36
CA THR A 88 1.12 -15.78 6.34
C THR A 88 1.59 -14.39 6.72
N GLY A 89 1.00 -13.35 6.12
CA GLY A 89 1.38 -11.96 6.39
C GLY A 89 1.03 -11.52 7.80
N GLU A 90 1.74 -10.50 8.28
CA GLU A 90 1.44 -9.89 9.57
C GLU A 90 0.04 -9.30 9.59
N THR A 91 -0.63 -9.44 10.73
CA THR A 91 -1.95 -8.87 10.92
C THR A 91 -1.87 -7.61 11.77
N LYS A 92 -2.79 -6.68 11.51
CA LYS A 92 -2.97 -5.49 12.35
C LYS A 92 -4.44 -5.36 12.69
N GLU A 93 -4.71 -5.05 13.97
CA GLU A 93 -6.05 -4.73 14.41
C GLU A 93 -6.26 -3.23 14.29
N LEU A 94 -7.35 -2.84 13.64
CA LEU A 94 -7.71 -1.44 13.44
C LEU A 94 -8.91 -1.08 14.29
N THR A 95 -8.91 0.14 14.81
CA THR A 95 -10.03 0.72 15.54
C THR A 95 -10.62 1.87 14.74
N TRP A 96 -11.89 2.20 15.01
CA TRP A 96 -12.54 3.31 14.33
C TRP A 96 -12.06 4.65 14.90
N HIS A 97 -11.65 5.54 14.01
CA HIS A 97 -11.26 6.91 14.35
C HIS A 97 -12.35 7.86 13.85
N PRO A 98 -13.29 8.26 14.70
CA PRO A 98 -14.47 9.00 14.25
C PRO A 98 -14.17 10.39 13.68
N LYS A 99 -13.11 11.02 14.16
CA LYS A 99 -12.71 12.34 13.62
C LYS A 99 -12.21 12.26 12.18
N ARG A 100 -11.57 11.16 11.84
CA ARG A 100 -11.08 10.92 10.48
C ARG A 100 -12.10 10.22 9.61
N GLY A 101 -13.03 9.47 10.21
CA GLY A 101 -13.94 8.62 9.47
C GLY A 101 -13.25 7.43 8.83
N LEU A 102 -12.21 6.91 9.45
CA LEU A 102 -11.39 5.81 8.94
C LEU A 102 -11.06 4.82 10.05
N TRP A 103 -10.84 3.58 9.64
CA TRP A 103 -10.25 2.57 10.49
C TRP A 103 -8.73 2.75 10.49
N GLY A 104 -8.13 2.70 11.66
CA GLY A 104 -6.70 2.91 11.79
C GLY A 104 -6.12 2.18 12.97
N THR A 105 -4.79 2.12 13.04
CA THR A 105 -4.10 1.52 14.19
C THR A 105 -4.46 2.30 15.45
N PRO A 106 -4.52 1.60 16.62
CA PRO A 106 -4.92 2.24 17.87
C PRO A 106 -3.98 3.37 18.27
N GLY A 107 -4.52 4.36 18.97
CA GLY A 107 -3.76 5.45 19.55
C GLY A 107 -4.33 6.82 19.19
N PRO A 108 -3.87 7.87 19.88
CA PRO A 108 -4.29 9.23 19.59
C PRO A 108 -3.70 9.72 18.27
N GLU A 109 -4.29 10.74 17.68
CA GLU A 109 -3.78 11.33 16.43
C GLU A 109 -2.32 11.81 16.56
N SER A 110 -1.92 12.24 17.75
CA SER A 110 -0.54 12.65 18.01
C SER A 110 0.49 11.54 17.86
N SER A 111 0.07 10.28 17.89
CA SER A 111 0.93 9.13 17.63
C SER A 111 1.02 8.77 16.16
N TYR A 112 0.33 9.51 15.30
CA TYR A 112 0.27 9.29 13.86
C TYR A 112 -0.10 7.86 13.48
N PRO A 113 -1.33 7.41 13.80
CA PRO A 113 -1.78 6.08 13.41
C PRO A 113 -1.74 5.87 11.90
N GLN A 114 -1.64 4.63 11.50
CA GLN A 114 -1.82 4.26 10.10
C GLN A 114 -3.31 4.02 9.85
N PHE A 115 -3.83 4.60 8.78
CA PHE A 115 -5.24 4.50 8.43
C PHE A 115 -5.42 3.65 7.17
N ALA A 116 -6.49 2.86 7.17
CA ALA A 116 -6.81 2.01 6.03
C ALA A 116 -7.67 2.77 5.01
N ILE A 117 -7.21 2.77 3.78
CA ILE A 117 -7.97 3.27 2.63
C ILE A 117 -8.48 2.05 1.88
N ILE A 118 -9.79 1.85 1.90
CA ILE A 118 -10.44 0.65 1.36
C ILE A 118 -10.71 0.82 -0.12
N GLY A 119 -10.54 -0.24 -0.89
CA GLY A 119 -10.95 -0.31 -2.29
C GLY A 119 -9.87 -0.72 -3.27
N LYS A 120 -8.62 -0.53 -2.94
CA LYS A 120 -7.52 -0.94 -3.82
C LYS A 120 -6.25 -1.20 -3.02
N TYR A 121 -5.33 -1.94 -3.63
CA TYR A 121 -3.97 -2.05 -3.13
C TYR A 121 -3.14 -0.89 -3.67
N GLU A 122 -2.27 -0.35 -2.81
CA GLU A 122 -1.19 0.54 -3.23
C GLU A 122 0.07 0.18 -2.46
N HIS A 123 1.18 0.23 -3.14
CA HIS A 123 2.49 0.01 -2.54
C HIS A 123 3.43 1.14 -2.93
N GLN A 124 3.87 1.89 -1.93
CA GLN A 124 4.89 2.93 -2.06
C GLN A 124 5.71 2.91 -0.77
N PRO A 125 6.84 2.18 -0.77
CA PRO A 125 7.59 2.00 0.49
C PRO A 125 8.29 3.28 0.95
N TYR A 126 8.61 4.18 0.03
CA TYR A 126 9.22 5.48 0.32
C TYR A 126 9.17 6.35 -0.93
N LEU A 127 9.42 7.63 -0.75
CA LEU A 127 9.63 8.55 -1.88
C LEU A 127 11.12 8.78 -2.07
N ASP A 128 11.54 8.64 -3.30
CA ASP A 128 12.90 8.97 -3.70
C ASP A 128 13.05 10.47 -4.00
#